data_e93708487d8b4d2db54b26ffa5083625
#
_entry.id   e93708487d8b4d2db54b26ffa5083625
#
_cell.length_a   1.000
_cell.length_b   1.000
_cell.length_c   1.000
_cell.angle_alpha   90.00
_cell.angle_beta   90.00
_cell.angle_gamma   90.00
#
_symmetry.space_group_name_H-M   'P 1'
#
loop_
_entity.id
_entity.type
_entity.pdbx_description
1 polymer ?
#
loop_
_entity_poly.entity_id
_entity_poly.type
_entity_poly.pdbx_seq_one_letter_code
_entity_poly.pdbx_strand_id
1 'polypeptide(L)'
;MLPSLNYDSRDPKFILLGKIFKIIDSKKFKDTCNRKGITSRQMMVDSIKILFMSMYFDYTVSNVVNELNRSSKLRKFAGFSKEIPTAEQIYEYMSRYSAEQYCKIVNSTLMRFNKENRGKYNRFIADATPSACDFNNDKHFIPKEHLEKLNLKWGFSTTKGHFIGFKVTVVLNEKTMTPVSILIHSGAPNDAKIFDEVLQNLQKRRIIKRKDIILFDRGYYGYKNYQIGVNKYKIVPIIFPKESYREEKLKGQMSYPIEVFSRNKKAKELKKDIDSIASILFNKLQNWKDLKPIRGIIEDFFKVAKDAFGLGEFHSYTVESMSRKIYLCLLLTALIVQQGYKTKTQLQRLAEGNIVQNTPVSKKSNKTKSNNKKDKKSETPLKIGQQKLEIEPKEKQTTLQKFCFV
;
A
#
# COMPACT_ATOMS: atom_id res chain seq x y z
N MET A 1 29.12 11.56 -8.50
CA MET A 1 28.31 12.78 -8.23
C MET A 1 26.91 12.55 -8.79
N LEU A 2 25.88 12.78 -7.98
CA LEU A 2 24.50 12.77 -8.50
C LEU A 2 24.33 13.98 -9.45
N PRO A 3 23.59 13.83 -10.56
CA PRO A 3 23.33 14.94 -11.46
C PRO A 3 22.56 16.04 -10.72
N SER A 4 22.87 17.31 -10.99
CA SER A 4 22.16 18.45 -10.39
C SER A 4 20.67 18.45 -10.76
N LEU A 5 19.79 18.83 -9.82
CA LEU A 5 18.36 19.01 -10.08
C LEU A 5 18.12 20.27 -10.92
N ASN A 6 18.24 20.12 -12.23
CA ASN A 6 17.95 21.22 -13.16
C ASN A 6 16.44 21.44 -13.27
N TYR A 7 15.94 22.48 -12.61
CA TYR A 7 14.53 22.85 -12.69
C TYR A 7 14.16 23.37 -14.09
N ASP A 8 13.24 22.68 -14.75
CA ASP A 8 12.53 23.15 -15.93
C ASP A 8 11.02 23.17 -15.64
N SER A 9 10.39 24.33 -15.80
CA SER A 9 8.95 24.51 -15.62
C SER A 9 8.09 23.73 -16.62
N ARG A 10 8.68 23.27 -17.73
CA ARG A 10 8.03 22.46 -18.77
C ARG A 10 8.22 20.96 -18.54
N ASP A 11 9.13 20.55 -17.67
CA ASP A 11 9.33 19.14 -17.35
C ASP A 11 8.09 18.59 -16.63
N PRO A 12 7.46 17.52 -17.17
CA PRO A 12 6.31 16.89 -16.56
C PRO A 12 6.50 16.49 -15.07
N LYS A 13 7.74 16.17 -14.68
CA LYS A 13 8.08 15.82 -13.29
C LYS A 13 7.84 17.00 -12.35
N PHE A 14 8.32 18.18 -12.71
CA PHE A 14 8.09 19.38 -11.91
C PHE A 14 6.66 19.89 -12.00
N ILE A 15 6.00 19.75 -13.16
CA ILE A 15 4.56 20.06 -13.28
C ILE A 15 3.74 19.22 -12.32
N LEU A 16 3.99 17.90 -12.26
CA LEU A 16 3.28 17.00 -11.35
C LEU A 16 3.57 17.31 -9.88
N LEU A 17 4.84 17.48 -9.53
CA LEU A 17 5.26 17.82 -8.18
C LEU A 17 4.69 19.17 -7.73
N GLY A 18 4.62 20.16 -8.62
CA GLY A 18 3.98 21.45 -8.35
C GLY A 18 2.49 21.35 -8.03
N LYS A 19 1.76 20.45 -8.69
CA LYS A 19 0.35 20.16 -8.35
C LYS A 19 0.23 19.55 -6.94
N ILE A 20 1.15 18.66 -6.56
CA ILE A 20 1.20 18.07 -5.22
C ILE A 20 1.51 19.15 -4.17
N PHE A 21 2.48 20.02 -4.43
CA PHE A 21 2.83 21.10 -3.52
C PHE A 21 1.67 22.07 -3.27
N LYS A 22 0.86 22.38 -4.29
CA LYS A 22 -0.37 23.18 -4.10
C LYS A 22 -1.35 22.54 -3.11
N ILE A 23 -1.42 21.20 -3.05
CA ILE A 23 -2.26 20.49 -2.07
C ILE A 23 -1.66 20.62 -0.67
N ILE A 24 -0.35 20.44 -0.52
CA ILE A 24 0.36 20.52 0.77
C ILE A 24 0.41 21.96 1.29
N ASP A 25 0.55 22.94 0.43
CA ASP A 25 0.50 24.38 0.80
C ASP A 25 -0.90 24.88 1.14
N SER A 26 -1.93 24.12 0.80
CA SER A 26 -3.32 24.55 0.97
C SER A 26 -3.66 24.83 2.44
N LYS A 27 -4.49 25.87 2.68
CA LYS A 27 -5.06 26.15 4.01
C LYS A 27 -5.68 24.89 4.63
N LYS A 28 -6.39 24.09 3.83
CA LYS A 28 -7.02 22.84 4.29
C LYS A 28 -6.02 21.82 4.83
N PHE A 29 -4.85 21.71 4.25
CA PHE A 29 -3.80 20.82 4.75
C PHE A 29 -3.21 21.36 6.04
N LYS A 30 -2.84 22.64 6.08
CA LYS A 30 -2.32 23.33 7.25
C LYS A 30 -3.27 23.26 8.45
N ASP A 31 -4.58 23.45 8.23
CA ASP A 31 -5.62 23.29 9.25
C ASP A 31 -5.76 21.84 9.72
N THR A 32 -5.50 20.87 8.84
CA THR A 32 -5.46 19.46 9.25
C THR A 32 -4.29 19.19 10.18
N CYS A 33 -3.10 19.70 9.88
CA CYS A 33 -1.93 19.59 10.73
C CYS A 33 -2.21 20.20 12.11
N ASN A 34 -2.75 21.42 12.16
CA ASN A 34 -3.10 22.10 13.42
C ASN A 34 -4.06 21.28 14.29
N ARG A 35 -5.14 20.75 13.69
CA ARG A 35 -6.12 19.92 14.41
C ARG A 35 -5.55 18.59 14.91
N LYS A 36 -4.37 18.19 14.44
CA LYS A 36 -3.65 16.98 14.87
C LYS A 36 -2.47 17.30 15.79
N GLY A 37 -2.43 18.50 16.34
CA GLY A 37 -1.47 18.92 17.36
C GLY A 37 -0.11 19.38 16.79
N ILE A 38 -0.06 19.76 15.51
CA ILE A 38 1.15 20.33 14.91
C ILE A 38 1.19 21.84 15.16
N THR A 39 2.10 22.30 15.96
CA THR A 39 2.22 23.72 16.35
C THR A 39 2.81 24.59 15.24
N SER A 40 3.90 24.17 14.63
CA SER A 40 4.56 24.90 13.53
C SER A 40 4.13 24.35 12.16
N ARG A 41 2.99 24.81 11.67
CA ARG A 41 2.36 24.33 10.41
C ARG A 41 3.22 24.54 9.19
N GLN A 42 3.93 25.68 9.09
CA GLN A 42 4.78 25.97 7.93
C GLN A 42 5.98 25.04 7.91
N MET A 43 6.65 24.84 9.05
CA MET A 43 7.78 23.92 9.15
C MET A 43 7.38 22.48 8.79
N MET A 44 6.16 22.04 9.17
CA MET A 44 5.64 20.73 8.75
C MET A 44 5.46 20.65 7.23
N VAL A 45 4.90 21.68 6.61
CA VAL A 45 4.72 21.77 5.16
C VAL A 45 6.07 21.74 4.44
N ASP A 46 7.02 22.52 4.91
CA ASP A 46 8.36 22.63 4.32
C ASP A 46 9.12 21.29 4.44
N SER A 47 9.06 20.66 5.62
CA SER A 47 9.66 19.34 5.84
C SER A 47 9.04 18.27 4.92
N ILE A 48 7.72 18.26 4.76
CA ILE A 48 7.03 17.30 3.86
C ILE A 48 7.41 17.54 2.41
N LYS A 49 7.50 18.80 1.95
CA LYS A 49 7.92 19.11 0.58
C LYS A 49 9.34 18.62 0.30
N ILE A 50 10.28 18.86 1.22
CA ILE A 50 11.67 18.40 1.06
C ILE A 50 11.72 16.86 1.05
N LEU A 51 10.99 16.19 1.92
CA LEU A 51 10.91 14.73 1.92
C LEU A 51 10.24 14.20 0.65
N PHE A 52 9.23 14.87 0.13
CA PHE A 52 8.62 14.50 -1.15
C PHE A 52 9.58 14.67 -2.31
N MET A 53 10.37 15.74 -2.33
CA MET A 53 11.45 15.90 -3.33
C MET A 53 12.51 14.80 -3.18
N SER A 54 12.90 14.48 -1.96
CA SER A 54 13.84 13.38 -1.66
C SER A 54 13.35 12.05 -2.24
N MET A 55 12.12 11.66 -1.93
CA MET A 55 11.51 10.41 -2.45
C MET A 55 11.29 10.46 -3.97
N TYR A 56 10.88 11.60 -4.50
CA TYR A 56 10.47 11.75 -5.90
C TYR A 56 11.65 11.75 -6.87
N PHE A 57 12.79 12.30 -6.45
CA PHE A 57 14.00 12.37 -7.26
C PHE A 57 15.08 11.35 -6.85
N ASP A 58 14.77 10.51 -5.85
CA ASP A 58 15.73 9.55 -5.27
C ASP A 58 17.00 10.24 -4.75
N TYR A 59 16.82 11.35 -4.03
CA TYR A 59 17.90 12.13 -3.42
C TYR A 59 17.85 12.02 -1.91
N THR A 60 19.03 12.14 -1.26
CA THR A 60 19.05 12.34 0.20
C THR A 60 18.45 13.69 0.55
N VAL A 61 17.93 13.84 1.77
CA VAL A 61 17.39 15.12 2.25
C VAL A 61 18.44 16.22 2.19
N SER A 62 19.69 15.89 2.57
CA SER A 62 20.83 16.84 2.49
C SER A 62 21.09 17.30 1.06
N ASN A 63 21.03 16.39 0.09
CA ASN A 63 21.20 16.74 -1.31
C ASN A 63 20.07 17.64 -1.81
N VAL A 64 18.82 17.39 -1.43
CA VAL A 64 17.69 18.26 -1.78
C VAL A 64 17.88 19.67 -1.19
N VAL A 65 18.29 19.77 0.08
CA VAL A 65 18.57 21.06 0.74
C VAL A 65 19.69 21.79 0.01
N ASN A 66 20.76 21.11 -0.36
CA ASN A 66 21.88 21.70 -1.13
C ASN A 66 21.42 22.21 -2.49
N GLU A 67 20.61 21.44 -3.24
CA GLU A 67 20.07 21.86 -4.53
C GLU A 67 19.10 23.06 -4.40
N LEU A 68 18.28 23.10 -3.35
CA LEU A 68 17.43 24.26 -3.05
C LEU A 68 18.26 25.52 -2.71
N ASN A 69 19.40 25.37 -2.04
CA ASN A 69 20.30 26.48 -1.75
C ASN A 69 21.02 27.00 -2.99
N ARG A 70 21.41 26.11 -3.90
CA ARG A 70 22.11 26.46 -5.16
C ARG A 70 21.19 27.11 -6.18
N SER A 71 19.92 26.65 -6.32
CA SER A 71 19.01 27.08 -7.37
C SER A 71 17.87 27.96 -6.85
N SER A 72 17.97 29.28 -7.11
CA SER A 72 16.87 30.21 -6.78
C SER A 72 15.57 29.89 -7.51
N LYS A 73 15.65 29.34 -8.74
CA LYS A 73 14.48 28.89 -9.51
C LYS A 73 13.80 27.69 -8.85
N LEU A 74 14.58 26.69 -8.41
CA LEU A 74 14.06 25.52 -7.71
C LEU A 74 13.47 25.91 -6.35
N ARG A 75 14.12 26.81 -5.63
CA ARG A 75 13.62 27.36 -4.36
C ARG A 75 12.27 28.04 -4.53
N LYS A 76 12.15 28.92 -5.53
CA LYS A 76 10.89 29.60 -5.86
C LYS A 76 9.79 28.62 -6.27
N PHE A 77 10.13 27.61 -7.07
CA PHE A 77 9.20 26.53 -7.43
C PHE A 77 8.67 25.79 -6.21
N ALA A 78 9.52 25.42 -5.27
CA ALA A 78 9.13 24.73 -4.06
C ALA A 78 8.43 25.66 -3.03
N GLY A 79 8.37 26.98 -3.30
CA GLY A 79 7.68 27.96 -2.47
C GLY A 79 8.42 28.33 -1.20
N PHE A 80 9.75 28.20 -1.17
CA PHE A 80 10.58 28.67 -0.07
C PHE A 80 10.95 30.14 -0.27
N SER A 81 10.39 31.00 0.59
CA SER A 81 10.65 32.46 0.55
C SER A 81 11.69 32.92 1.56
N LYS A 82 12.00 32.10 2.56
CA LYS A 82 12.95 32.35 3.64
C LYS A 82 14.08 31.32 3.61
N GLU A 83 14.86 31.27 4.66
CA GLU A 83 15.89 30.25 4.84
C GLU A 83 15.31 28.83 4.71
N ILE A 84 16.08 27.97 4.05
CA ILE A 84 15.73 26.56 3.89
C ILE A 84 16.22 25.83 5.13
N PRO A 85 15.36 25.05 5.82
CA PRO A 85 15.81 24.30 6.97
C PRO A 85 16.88 23.27 6.58
N THR A 86 17.88 23.07 7.45
CA THR A 86 18.89 22.03 7.24
C THR A 86 18.29 20.63 7.35
N ALA A 87 19.02 19.62 6.88
CA ALA A 87 18.55 18.22 6.99
C ALA A 87 18.34 17.81 8.46
N GLU A 88 19.23 18.23 9.35
CA GLU A 88 19.16 17.96 10.79
C GLU A 88 17.92 18.60 11.41
N GLN A 89 17.66 19.88 11.09
CA GLN A 89 16.46 20.59 11.55
C GLN A 89 15.17 19.91 11.08
N ILE A 90 15.15 19.40 9.84
CA ILE A 90 14.01 18.66 9.31
C ILE A 90 13.79 17.37 10.10
N TYR A 91 14.84 16.56 10.30
CA TYR A 91 14.72 15.30 11.03
C TYR A 91 14.38 15.53 12.51
N GLU A 92 14.99 16.50 13.16
CA GLU A 92 14.68 16.88 14.54
C GLU A 92 13.20 17.31 14.64
N TYR A 93 12.77 18.22 13.79
CA TYR A 93 11.39 18.69 13.79
C TYR A 93 10.39 17.55 13.56
N MET A 94 10.67 16.69 12.59
CA MET A 94 9.82 15.53 12.28
C MET A 94 9.76 14.53 13.45
N SER A 95 10.83 14.40 14.24
CA SER A 95 10.90 13.49 15.38
C SER A 95 10.06 13.93 16.57
N ARG A 96 9.70 15.22 16.67
CA ARG A 96 8.84 15.77 17.73
C ARG A 96 7.42 15.24 17.70
N TYR A 97 7.00 14.65 16.57
CA TYR A 97 5.63 14.16 16.38
C TYR A 97 5.62 12.64 16.22
N SER A 98 4.66 11.99 16.88
CA SER A 98 4.52 10.54 16.85
C SER A 98 4.05 10.04 15.46
N ALA A 99 4.35 8.77 15.16
CA ALA A 99 3.81 8.12 13.95
C ALA A 99 2.28 8.15 13.91
N GLU A 100 1.60 8.10 15.06
CA GLU A 100 0.15 8.22 15.14
C GLU A 100 -0.36 9.59 14.65
N GLN A 101 0.36 10.68 14.96
CA GLN A 101 0.01 12.02 14.46
C GLN A 101 0.14 12.09 12.93
N TYR A 102 1.22 11.51 12.36
CA TYR A 102 1.37 11.39 10.90
C TYR A 102 0.25 10.54 10.29
N CYS A 103 -0.06 9.40 10.90
CA CYS A 103 -1.19 8.57 10.49
C CYS A 103 -2.50 9.38 10.43
N LYS A 104 -2.79 10.18 11.46
CA LYS A 104 -3.99 11.02 11.53
C LYS A 104 -3.99 12.11 10.46
N ILE A 105 -2.86 12.75 10.18
CA ILE A 105 -2.72 13.78 9.12
C ILE A 105 -2.96 13.15 7.75
N VAL A 106 -2.23 12.07 7.45
CA VAL A 106 -2.32 11.35 6.17
C VAL A 106 -3.76 10.87 5.93
N ASN A 107 -4.32 10.15 6.88
CA ASN A 107 -5.68 9.64 6.79
C ASN A 107 -6.73 10.77 6.61
N SER A 108 -6.58 11.88 7.33
CA SER A 108 -7.50 13.03 7.20
C SER A 108 -7.37 13.72 5.84
N THR A 109 -6.17 13.77 5.29
CA THR A 109 -5.90 14.32 3.96
C THR A 109 -6.51 13.44 2.88
N LEU A 110 -6.28 12.12 2.95
CA LEU A 110 -6.77 11.16 1.97
C LEU A 110 -8.28 10.97 2.01
N MET A 111 -8.92 11.10 3.18
CA MET A 111 -10.38 11.05 3.30
C MET A 111 -11.10 12.11 2.44
N ARG A 112 -10.46 13.24 2.15
CA ARG A 112 -11.08 14.30 1.32
C ARG A 112 -11.30 13.83 -0.10
N PHE A 113 -10.35 13.07 -0.66
CA PHE A 113 -10.47 12.51 -2.01
C PHE A 113 -11.49 11.38 -2.11
N ASN A 114 -11.85 10.78 -0.97
CA ASN A 114 -12.83 9.70 -0.93
C ASN A 114 -14.27 10.18 -0.69
N LYS A 115 -14.47 11.41 -0.20
CA LYS A 115 -15.82 11.94 0.11
C LYS A 115 -16.68 12.19 -1.13
N GLU A 116 -16.05 12.61 -2.21
CA GLU A 116 -16.75 13.05 -3.43
C GLU A 116 -17.33 11.89 -4.27
N ASN A 117 -16.93 10.65 -3.99
CA ASN A 117 -17.26 9.48 -4.79
C ASN A 117 -18.07 8.41 -4.04
N ARG A 118 -18.83 8.77 -3.00
CA ARG A 118 -19.63 7.81 -2.24
C ARG A 118 -20.89 7.41 -3.00
N GLY A 119 -20.83 6.26 -3.67
CA GLY A 119 -22.00 5.59 -4.21
C GLY A 119 -22.86 4.92 -3.13
N LYS A 120 -23.95 4.26 -3.57
CA LYS A 120 -24.85 3.48 -2.69
C LYS A 120 -24.06 2.38 -1.95
N TYR A 121 -23.15 1.71 -2.65
CA TYR A 121 -22.22 0.73 -2.11
C TYR A 121 -20.81 1.05 -2.64
N ASN A 122 -19.81 0.96 -1.75
CA ASN A 122 -18.43 1.14 -2.15
C ASN A 122 -17.76 -0.22 -2.31
N ARG A 123 -16.76 -0.27 -3.19
CA ARG A 123 -15.81 -1.37 -3.24
C ARG A 123 -14.45 -0.90 -2.75
N PHE A 124 -13.84 -1.75 -1.94
CA PHE A 124 -12.51 -1.56 -1.42
C PHE A 124 -11.64 -2.76 -1.75
N ILE A 125 -10.34 -2.56 -1.76
CA ILE A 125 -9.35 -3.59 -2.01
C ILE A 125 -8.35 -3.52 -0.86
N ALA A 126 -8.14 -4.64 -0.17
CA ALA A 126 -7.20 -4.74 0.93
C ALA A 126 -6.07 -5.71 0.59
N ASP A 127 -4.84 -5.27 0.78
CA ASP A 127 -3.65 -6.10 0.61
C ASP A 127 -2.52 -5.56 1.48
N ALA A 128 -1.45 -6.35 1.62
CA ALA A 128 -0.32 -6.00 2.43
C ALA A 128 1.00 -6.18 1.66
N THR A 129 1.98 -5.37 2.03
CA THR A 129 3.30 -5.42 1.43
C THR A 129 4.39 -5.32 2.49
N PRO A 130 5.54 -6.03 2.34
CA PRO A 130 6.69 -5.84 3.22
C PRO A 130 7.39 -4.50 2.93
N SER A 131 7.87 -3.87 3.99
CA SER A 131 8.77 -2.72 3.99
C SER A 131 9.92 -3.02 4.93
N ALA A 132 11.12 -3.22 4.39
CA ALA A 132 12.29 -3.62 5.16
C ALA A 132 13.04 -2.40 5.73
N CYS A 133 13.67 -2.59 6.88
CA CYS A 133 14.78 -1.75 7.30
C CYS A 133 16.02 -2.17 6.51
N ASP A 134 16.78 -1.20 6.06
CA ASP A 134 18.05 -1.42 5.40
C ASP A 134 19.12 -1.80 6.44
N PHE A 135 19.05 -3.03 6.92
CA PHE A 135 20.13 -3.64 7.69
C PHE A 135 20.99 -4.47 6.76
N ASN A 136 22.27 -4.20 6.71
CA ASN A 136 23.20 -5.04 5.98
C ASN A 136 23.43 -6.35 6.78
N ASN A 137 22.56 -7.33 6.53
CA ASN A 137 22.56 -8.61 7.24
C ASN A 137 23.83 -9.43 6.98
N ASP A 138 24.53 -9.18 5.86
CA ASP A 138 25.73 -9.95 5.48
C ASP A 138 26.99 -9.55 6.27
N LYS A 139 26.97 -8.37 6.89
CA LYS A 139 28.13 -7.81 7.59
C LYS A 139 27.98 -7.74 9.10
N HIS A 140 26.76 -7.66 9.63
CA HIS A 140 26.55 -7.48 11.07
C HIS A 140 25.36 -8.29 11.56
N PHE A 141 25.64 -9.29 12.39
CA PHE A 141 24.60 -9.95 13.17
C PHE A 141 24.02 -8.94 14.17
N ILE A 142 22.74 -8.67 14.07
CA ILE A 142 22.03 -7.79 15.03
C ILE A 142 21.53 -8.66 16.18
N PRO A 143 22.02 -8.45 17.40
CA PRO A 143 21.57 -9.20 18.57
C PRO A 143 20.04 -9.03 18.75
N LYS A 144 19.38 -10.12 19.14
CA LYS A 144 17.93 -10.13 19.37
C LYS A 144 17.50 -9.04 20.37
N GLU A 145 18.27 -8.83 21.42
CA GLU A 145 18.04 -7.80 22.44
C GLU A 145 18.01 -6.38 21.83
N HIS A 146 18.84 -6.13 20.81
CA HIS A 146 18.85 -4.84 20.12
C HIS A 146 17.58 -4.61 19.30
N LEU A 147 17.10 -5.65 18.62
CA LEU A 147 15.84 -5.60 17.91
C LEU A 147 14.65 -5.40 18.85
N GLU A 148 14.66 -6.04 20.01
CA GLU A 148 13.64 -5.88 21.04
C GLU A 148 13.61 -4.44 21.60
N LYS A 149 14.78 -3.85 21.91
CA LYS A 149 14.88 -2.44 22.32
C LYS A 149 14.32 -1.47 21.26
N LEU A 150 14.55 -1.76 19.99
CA LEU A 150 14.01 -0.97 18.87
C LEU A 150 12.55 -1.34 18.53
N ASN A 151 11.98 -2.34 19.20
CA ASN A 151 10.67 -2.92 18.89
C ASN A 151 10.55 -3.37 17.43
N LEU A 152 11.64 -3.84 16.84
CA LEU A 152 11.69 -4.40 15.49
C LEU A 152 11.56 -5.91 15.55
N LYS A 153 10.91 -6.49 14.55
CA LYS A 153 10.68 -7.94 14.47
C LYS A 153 11.08 -8.48 13.11
N TRP A 154 11.51 -9.73 13.13
CA TRP A 154 11.68 -10.50 11.92
C TRP A 154 10.33 -10.76 11.25
N GLY A 155 10.33 -10.65 9.94
CA GLY A 155 9.23 -11.03 9.07
C GLY A 155 9.70 -11.98 7.98
N PHE A 156 8.75 -12.62 7.31
CA PHE A 156 8.97 -13.42 6.12
C PHE A 156 8.00 -13.02 5.03
N SER A 157 8.49 -12.89 3.82
CA SER A 157 7.65 -12.76 2.63
C SER A 157 8.20 -13.62 1.50
N THR A 158 7.31 -14.09 0.62
CA THR A 158 7.71 -14.90 -0.54
C THR A 158 8.63 -14.18 -1.52
N THR A 159 8.55 -12.85 -1.55
CA THR A 159 9.34 -12.01 -2.47
C THR A 159 10.69 -11.57 -1.90
N LYS A 160 10.79 -11.34 -0.58
CA LYS A 160 12.02 -10.85 0.07
C LYS A 160 12.73 -11.93 0.91
N GLY A 161 12.07 -13.06 1.18
CA GLY A 161 12.56 -14.01 2.18
C GLY A 161 12.42 -13.47 3.60
N HIS A 162 13.38 -13.74 4.47
CA HIS A 162 13.45 -13.17 5.82
C HIS A 162 13.92 -11.72 5.77
N PHE A 163 13.28 -10.85 6.53
CA PHE A 163 13.63 -9.45 6.63
C PHE A 163 13.32 -8.90 8.03
N ILE A 164 14.00 -7.84 8.42
CA ILE A 164 13.64 -7.04 9.61
C ILE A 164 12.88 -5.82 9.11
N GLY A 165 11.70 -5.57 9.64
CA GLY A 165 10.91 -4.44 9.17
C GLY A 165 9.43 -4.56 9.50
N PHE A 166 8.61 -4.15 8.56
CA PHE A 166 7.16 -3.97 8.78
C PHE A 166 6.35 -4.60 7.67
N LYS A 167 5.16 -5.04 8.05
CA LYS A 167 4.08 -5.34 7.12
C LYS A 167 3.16 -4.13 7.03
N VAL A 168 3.02 -3.57 5.85
CA VAL A 168 2.18 -2.41 5.56
C VAL A 168 0.90 -2.90 4.90
N THR A 169 -0.21 -2.83 5.62
CA THR A 169 -1.54 -3.18 5.09
C THR A 169 -2.25 -1.92 4.64
N VAL A 170 -2.69 -1.90 3.40
CA VAL A 170 -3.41 -0.78 2.81
C VAL A 170 -4.78 -1.24 2.35
N VAL A 171 -5.80 -0.43 2.61
CA VAL A 171 -7.12 -0.58 2.01
C VAL A 171 -7.35 0.59 1.06
N LEU A 172 -7.54 0.29 -0.22
CA LEU A 172 -7.84 1.26 -1.27
C LEU A 172 -9.34 1.35 -1.53
N ASN A 173 -9.83 2.54 -1.83
CA ASN A 173 -11.09 2.69 -2.52
C ASN A 173 -10.88 2.38 -4.02
N GLU A 174 -11.64 1.44 -4.59
CA GLU A 174 -11.47 1.01 -5.97
C GLU A 174 -11.60 2.14 -6.99
N LYS A 175 -12.59 3.02 -6.82
CA LYS A 175 -12.87 4.09 -7.78
C LYS A 175 -11.82 5.20 -7.78
N THR A 176 -11.33 5.55 -6.60
CA THR A 176 -10.40 6.68 -6.44
C THR A 176 -8.95 6.20 -6.40
N MET A 177 -8.71 4.90 -6.19
CA MET A 177 -7.39 4.30 -5.94
C MET A 177 -6.65 4.97 -4.77
N THR A 178 -7.39 5.60 -3.86
CA THR A 178 -6.84 6.30 -2.72
C THR A 178 -6.91 5.43 -1.48
N PRO A 179 -5.83 5.34 -0.68
CA PRO A 179 -5.88 4.66 0.61
C PRO A 179 -6.96 5.24 1.51
N VAL A 180 -7.78 4.38 2.07
CA VAL A 180 -8.77 4.71 3.10
C VAL A 180 -8.34 4.24 4.48
N SER A 181 -7.44 3.25 4.53
CA SER A 181 -6.82 2.76 5.76
C SER A 181 -5.40 2.33 5.47
N ILE A 182 -4.51 2.64 6.40
CA ILE A 182 -3.11 2.21 6.41
C ILE A 182 -2.83 1.69 7.81
N LEU A 183 -2.40 0.43 7.91
CA LEU A 183 -1.95 -0.22 9.14
C LEU A 183 -0.52 -0.68 8.97
N ILE A 184 0.28 -0.52 10.00
CA ILE A 184 1.70 -0.86 10.01
C ILE A 184 1.95 -1.80 11.19
N HIS A 185 2.46 -2.99 10.89
CA HIS A 185 2.77 -4.02 11.88
C HIS A 185 4.25 -4.35 11.85
N SER A 186 4.89 -4.41 13.02
CA SER A 186 6.28 -4.87 13.12
C SER A 186 6.38 -6.35 12.75
N GLY A 187 7.36 -6.69 11.93
CA GLY A 187 7.51 -8.02 11.33
C GLY A 187 6.51 -8.29 10.20
N ALA A 188 6.07 -9.54 10.07
CA ALA A 188 5.10 -9.96 9.06
C ALA A 188 4.01 -10.86 9.67
N PRO A 189 3.07 -10.31 10.46
CA PRO A 189 1.97 -11.10 11.00
C PRO A 189 1.13 -11.70 9.87
N ASN A 190 0.53 -12.86 10.14
CA ASN A 190 -0.32 -13.55 9.17
C ASN A 190 -1.56 -12.68 8.84
N ASP A 191 -1.88 -12.54 7.56
CA ASP A 191 -3.01 -11.74 7.08
C ASP A 191 -4.34 -12.17 7.68
N ALA A 192 -4.56 -13.47 7.82
CA ALA A 192 -5.80 -13.98 8.40
C ALA A 192 -5.99 -13.55 9.87
N LYS A 193 -4.91 -13.32 10.61
CA LYS A 193 -4.97 -12.87 12.01
C LYS A 193 -5.28 -11.37 12.14
N ILE A 194 -4.82 -10.55 11.19
CA ILE A 194 -5.03 -9.10 11.22
C ILE A 194 -6.35 -8.67 10.54
N PHE A 195 -7.11 -9.61 9.97
CA PHE A 195 -8.36 -9.33 9.25
C PHE A 195 -9.36 -8.52 10.08
N ASP A 196 -9.62 -8.94 11.32
CA ASP A 196 -10.56 -8.26 12.22
C ASP A 196 -10.08 -6.85 12.58
N GLU A 197 -8.78 -6.66 12.77
CA GLU A 197 -8.17 -5.35 13.05
C GLU A 197 -8.35 -4.38 11.88
N VAL A 198 -8.15 -4.85 10.64
CA VAL A 198 -8.37 -4.05 9.43
C VAL A 198 -9.82 -3.56 9.38
N LEU A 199 -10.78 -4.44 9.59
CA LEU A 199 -12.20 -4.09 9.58
C LEU A 199 -12.59 -3.19 10.75
N GLN A 200 -12.04 -3.42 11.94
CA GLN A 200 -12.25 -2.57 13.11
C GLN A 200 -11.77 -1.14 12.87
N ASN A 201 -10.59 -0.97 12.24
CA ASN A 201 -10.08 0.35 11.88
C ASN A 201 -11.03 1.08 10.92
N LEU A 202 -11.50 0.38 9.87
CA LEU A 202 -12.45 0.94 8.91
C LEU A 202 -13.78 1.33 9.55
N GLN A 203 -14.28 0.51 10.47
CA GLN A 203 -15.53 0.76 11.19
C GLN A 203 -15.41 1.93 12.16
N LYS A 204 -14.39 1.96 13.01
CA LYS A 204 -14.11 3.07 13.95
C LYS A 204 -14.02 4.43 13.24
N ARG A 205 -13.46 4.43 12.03
CA ARG A 205 -13.34 5.62 11.19
C ARG A 205 -14.57 5.89 10.33
N ARG A 206 -15.63 5.11 10.44
CA ARG A 206 -16.90 5.23 9.70
C ARG A 206 -16.68 5.22 8.17
N ILE A 207 -15.71 4.43 7.69
CA ILE A 207 -15.39 4.30 6.27
C ILE A 207 -16.31 3.29 5.61
N ILE A 208 -16.44 2.11 6.21
CA ILE A 208 -17.29 1.04 5.72
C ILE A 208 -18.73 1.22 6.18
N LYS A 209 -19.64 0.83 5.29
CA LYS A 209 -21.07 0.78 5.51
C LYS A 209 -21.58 -0.63 5.23
N ARG A 210 -22.80 -0.88 5.70
CA ARG A 210 -23.49 -2.13 5.42
C ARG A 210 -23.55 -2.42 3.92
N LYS A 211 -23.26 -3.67 3.53
CA LYS A 211 -23.18 -4.21 2.16
C LYS A 211 -22.04 -3.64 1.30
N ASP A 212 -21.12 -2.86 1.87
CA ASP A 212 -19.90 -2.54 1.17
C ASP A 212 -19.11 -3.83 0.86
N ILE A 213 -18.44 -3.84 -0.29
CA ILE A 213 -17.66 -4.98 -0.76
C ILE A 213 -16.18 -4.70 -0.48
N ILE A 214 -15.48 -5.65 0.13
CA ILE A 214 -14.03 -5.56 0.32
C ILE A 214 -13.38 -6.81 -0.27
N LEU A 215 -12.47 -6.59 -1.23
CA LEU A 215 -11.67 -7.66 -1.83
C LEU A 215 -10.40 -7.88 -1.01
N PHE A 216 -10.14 -9.13 -0.65
CA PHE A 216 -8.96 -9.55 0.11
C PHE A 216 -8.21 -10.64 -0.65
N ASP A 217 -6.89 -10.68 -0.50
CA ASP A 217 -6.06 -11.76 -1.02
C ASP A 217 -6.29 -13.08 -0.26
N ARG A 218 -5.79 -14.18 -0.85
CA ARG A 218 -5.79 -15.54 -0.25
C ARG A 218 -5.12 -15.62 1.11
N GLY A 219 -4.19 -14.71 1.43
CA GLY A 219 -3.55 -14.63 2.74
C GLY A 219 -4.53 -14.43 3.88
N TYR A 220 -5.66 -13.77 3.62
CA TYR A 220 -6.74 -13.53 4.58
C TYR A 220 -7.72 -14.69 4.71
N TYR A 221 -7.54 -15.78 3.92
CA TYR A 221 -8.49 -16.88 3.87
C TYR A 221 -8.67 -17.57 5.21
N GLY A 222 -9.92 -17.71 5.61
CA GLY A 222 -10.41 -18.46 6.76
C GLY A 222 -11.91 -18.33 6.87
N TYR A 223 -12.62 -19.44 7.12
CA TYR A 223 -14.07 -19.42 7.26
C TYR A 223 -14.55 -18.45 8.33
N LYS A 224 -13.81 -18.36 9.45
CA LYS A 224 -14.07 -17.39 10.53
C LYS A 224 -14.02 -15.95 10.04
N ASN A 225 -13.14 -15.63 9.11
CA ASN A 225 -13.00 -14.27 8.57
C ASN A 225 -14.21 -13.87 7.71
N TYR A 226 -14.76 -14.81 6.93
CA TYR A 226 -16.03 -14.56 6.25
C TYR A 226 -17.17 -14.30 7.25
N GLN A 227 -17.28 -15.11 8.31
CA GLN A 227 -18.27 -14.90 9.37
C GLN A 227 -18.10 -13.54 10.05
N ILE A 228 -16.88 -13.16 10.41
CA ILE A 228 -16.59 -11.85 11.02
C ILE A 228 -17.06 -10.73 10.10
N GLY A 229 -16.70 -10.76 8.82
CA GLY A 229 -17.10 -9.73 7.86
C GLY A 229 -18.61 -9.60 7.69
N VAL A 230 -19.30 -10.71 7.53
CA VAL A 230 -20.77 -10.74 7.35
C VAL A 230 -21.50 -10.45 8.66
N ASN A 231 -21.16 -11.17 9.74
CA ASN A 231 -21.95 -11.14 10.95
C ASN A 231 -21.62 -9.96 11.86
N LYS A 232 -20.36 -9.56 11.96
CA LYS A 232 -19.92 -8.47 12.83
C LYS A 232 -19.99 -7.12 12.12
N TYR A 233 -19.42 -7.05 10.92
CA TYR A 233 -19.26 -5.77 10.19
C TYR A 233 -20.33 -5.49 9.15
N LYS A 234 -21.20 -6.46 8.83
CA LYS A 234 -22.30 -6.34 7.85
C LYS A 234 -21.82 -5.94 6.46
N ILE A 235 -20.63 -6.40 6.06
CA ILE A 235 -20.03 -6.19 4.74
C ILE A 235 -20.02 -7.48 3.93
N VAL A 236 -19.65 -7.38 2.65
CA VAL A 236 -19.40 -8.52 1.75
C VAL A 236 -17.87 -8.72 1.66
N PRO A 237 -17.25 -9.58 2.50
CA PRO A 237 -15.81 -9.82 2.47
C PRO A 237 -15.48 -10.84 1.39
N ILE A 238 -15.03 -10.42 0.23
CA ILE A 238 -14.60 -11.33 -0.84
C ILE A 238 -13.14 -11.68 -0.61
N ILE A 239 -12.89 -12.77 0.07
CA ILE A 239 -11.56 -13.33 0.28
C ILE A 239 -11.33 -14.38 -0.80
N PHE A 240 -10.28 -14.24 -1.62
CA PHE A 240 -10.03 -15.19 -2.70
C PHE A 240 -9.83 -16.60 -2.16
N PRO A 241 -10.59 -17.58 -2.67
CA PRO A 241 -10.61 -18.91 -2.11
C PRO A 241 -9.29 -19.66 -2.33
N LYS A 242 -8.94 -20.52 -1.37
CA LYS A 242 -7.91 -21.56 -1.53
C LYS A 242 -8.53 -22.83 -2.13
N GLU A 243 -7.71 -23.77 -2.52
CA GLU A 243 -8.17 -25.07 -3.05
C GLU A 243 -9.01 -25.86 -2.04
N SER A 244 -8.76 -25.64 -0.74
CA SER A 244 -9.54 -26.22 0.37
C SER A 244 -10.90 -25.58 0.60
N TYR A 245 -11.29 -24.57 -0.19
CA TYR A 245 -12.59 -23.91 -0.05
C TYR A 245 -13.73 -24.87 -0.40
N ARG A 246 -14.74 -24.91 0.46
CA ARG A 246 -16.01 -25.64 0.25
C ARG A 246 -17.16 -24.70 0.59
N GLU A 247 -18.03 -24.46 -0.38
CA GLU A 247 -19.14 -23.50 -0.22
C GLU A 247 -20.15 -23.98 0.82
N GLU A 248 -20.46 -25.29 0.86
CA GLU A 248 -21.38 -25.87 1.84
C GLU A 248 -20.87 -25.67 3.27
N LYS A 249 -19.55 -25.82 3.49
CA LYS A 249 -18.95 -25.57 4.81
C LYS A 249 -19.11 -24.11 5.22
N LEU A 250 -18.95 -23.18 4.29
CA LEU A 250 -19.16 -21.75 4.57
C LEU A 250 -20.64 -21.45 4.85
N LYS A 251 -21.55 -22.00 4.05
CA LYS A 251 -23.01 -21.90 4.27
C LYS A 251 -23.42 -22.41 5.65
N GLY A 252 -22.94 -23.59 6.03
CA GLY A 252 -23.20 -24.17 7.35
C GLY A 252 -22.70 -23.30 8.50
N GLN A 253 -21.54 -22.65 8.34
CA GLN A 253 -21.02 -21.75 9.38
C GLN A 253 -21.72 -20.38 9.42
N MET A 254 -22.38 -19.97 8.37
CA MET A 254 -23.14 -18.71 8.31
C MET A 254 -24.61 -18.86 8.73
N SER A 255 -25.11 -20.10 8.74
CA SER A 255 -26.48 -20.36 9.21
C SER A 255 -26.58 -20.15 10.72
N TYR A 256 -27.48 -19.26 11.13
CA TYR A 256 -27.85 -19.10 12.54
C TYR A 256 -28.90 -20.12 12.91
N PRO A 257 -28.88 -20.67 14.14
CA PRO A 257 -30.01 -21.49 14.65
C PRO A 257 -31.30 -20.67 14.58
N ILE A 258 -32.26 -21.15 13.80
CA ILE A 258 -33.53 -20.46 13.53
C ILE A 258 -34.30 -20.21 14.84
N GLU A 259 -34.15 -21.05 15.80
CA GLU A 259 -34.85 -21.02 17.08
C GLU A 259 -34.61 -19.79 17.95
N VAL A 260 -33.39 -19.21 17.88
CA VAL A 260 -33.01 -18.05 18.68
C VAL A 260 -33.70 -16.77 18.18
N PHE A 261 -34.17 -16.75 16.94
CA PHE A 261 -34.64 -15.52 16.27
C PHE A 261 -36.17 -15.48 16.06
N SER A 262 -36.90 -16.50 16.43
CA SER A 262 -38.31 -16.66 16.03
C SER A 262 -39.28 -15.65 16.64
N ARG A 263 -38.98 -15.06 17.80
CA ARG A 263 -39.90 -14.18 18.54
C ARG A 263 -39.59 -12.70 18.52
N ASN A 264 -38.38 -12.26 18.12
CA ASN A 264 -37.98 -10.87 18.16
C ASN A 264 -37.92 -10.24 16.75
N LYS A 265 -38.71 -9.16 16.50
CA LYS A 265 -38.77 -8.44 15.23
C LYS A 265 -37.39 -7.95 14.78
N LYS A 266 -36.58 -7.37 15.69
CA LYS A 266 -35.21 -6.89 15.39
C LYS A 266 -34.29 -8.04 15.00
N ALA A 267 -34.44 -9.21 15.63
CA ALA A 267 -33.66 -10.39 15.29
C ALA A 267 -33.99 -10.94 13.90
N LYS A 268 -35.29 -10.93 13.52
CA LYS A 268 -35.73 -11.29 12.16
C LYS A 268 -35.17 -10.35 11.08
N GLU A 269 -35.19 -9.04 11.34
CA GLU A 269 -34.62 -8.04 10.45
C GLU A 269 -33.11 -8.23 10.30
N LEU A 270 -32.39 -8.46 11.41
CA LEU A 270 -30.96 -8.73 11.42
C LEU A 270 -30.62 -10.00 10.61
N LYS A 271 -31.38 -11.09 10.78
CA LYS A 271 -31.21 -12.31 9.99
C LYS A 271 -31.40 -12.05 8.51
N LYS A 272 -32.52 -11.40 8.12
CA LYS A 272 -32.78 -11.04 6.72
C LYS A 272 -31.63 -10.25 6.10
N ASP A 273 -31.00 -9.40 6.87
CA ASP A 273 -29.85 -8.62 6.45
C ASP A 273 -28.61 -9.47 6.21
N ILE A 274 -28.32 -10.37 7.15
CA ILE A 274 -27.19 -11.30 7.05
C ILE A 274 -27.39 -12.22 5.85
N ASP A 275 -28.58 -12.78 5.67
CA ASP A 275 -28.91 -13.64 4.54
C ASP A 275 -28.74 -12.90 3.20
N SER A 276 -29.15 -11.63 3.15
CA SER A 276 -28.96 -10.79 1.96
C SER A 276 -27.47 -10.54 1.66
N ILE A 277 -26.63 -10.30 2.67
CA ILE A 277 -25.19 -10.11 2.51
C ILE A 277 -24.52 -11.41 2.09
N ALA A 278 -24.89 -12.51 2.72
CA ALA A 278 -24.37 -13.85 2.41
C ALA A 278 -24.71 -14.26 0.96
N SER A 279 -25.93 -13.99 0.50
CA SER A 279 -26.32 -14.24 -0.89
C SER A 279 -25.46 -13.48 -1.89
N ILE A 280 -25.17 -12.20 -1.62
CA ILE A 280 -24.25 -11.39 -2.45
C ILE A 280 -22.84 -12.00 -2.42
N LEU A 281 -22.37 -12.42 -1.22
CA LEU A 281 -21.05 -13.02 -1.06
C LEU A 281 -20.91 -14.31 -1.89
N PHE A 282 -21.86 -15.24 -1.77
CA PHE A 282 -21.80 -16.50 -2.51
C PHE A 282 -21.82 -16.29 -4.03
N ASN A 283 -22.70 -15.43 -4.54
CA ASN A 283 -22.72 -15.08 -5.95
C ASN A 283 -21.37 -14.52 -6.44
N LYS A 284 -20.73 -13.66 -5.64
CA LYS A 284 -19.41 -13.10 -5.98
C LYS A 284 -18.28 -14.11 -5.84
N LEU A 285 -18.36 -15.06 -4.91
CA LEU A 285 -17.35 -16.10 -4.74
C LEU A 285 -17.41 -17.13 -5.89
N GLN A 286 -18.57 -17.43 -6.43
CA GLN A 286 -18.69 -18.29 -7.63
C GLN A 286 -17.95 -17.67 -8.83
N ASN A 287 -17.98 -16.35 -8.96
CA ASN A 287 -17.35 -15.60 -10.05
C ASN A 287 -16.11 -14.80 -9.59
N TRP A 288 -15.39 -15.30 -8.57
CA TRP A 288 -14.27 -14.56 -7.99
C TRP A 288 -13.12 -14.28 -8.98
N LYS A 289 -12.97 -15.11 -10.00
CA LYS A 289 -11.92 -14.94 -11.03
C LYS A 289 -12.07 -13.61 -11.77
N ASP A 290 -13.31 -13.15 -11.99
CA ASP A 290 -13.61 -11.88 -12.67
C ASP A 290 -13.20 -10.66 -11.83
N LEU A 291 -12.95 -10.86 -10.54
CA LEU A 291 -12.51 -9.82 -9.60
C LEU A 291 -10.99 -9.70 -9.47
N LYS A 292 -10.23 -10.65 -10.05
CA LYS A 292 -8.76 -10.61 -10.02
C LYS A 292 -8.17 -9.32 -10.63
N PRO A 293 -8.63 -8.82 -11.79
CA PRO A 293 -8.10 -7.58 -12.35
C PRO A 293 -8.32 -6.39 -11.43
N ILE A 294 -9.44 -6.37 -10.69
CA ILE A 294 -9.74 -5.30 -9.71
C ILE A 294 -8.75 -5.36 -8.55
N ARG A 295 -8.42 -6.56 -8.05
CA ARG A 295 -7.40 -6.71 -7.01
C ARG A 295 -6.01 -6.26 -7.52
N GLY A 296 -5.69 -6.48 -8.79
CA GLY A 296 -4.43 -6.03 -9.40
C GLY A 296 -4.16 -4.52 -9.23
N ILE A 297 -5.19 -3.71 -9.04
CA ILE A 297 -5.07 -2.26 -8.81
C ILE A 297 -4.20 -1.94 -7.58
N ILE A 298 -4.34 -2.71 -6.50
CA ILE A 298 -3.52 -2.46 -5.29
C ILE A 298 -2.06 -2.90 -5.48
N GLU A 299 -1.82 -3.92 -6.29
CA GLU A 299 -0.46 -4.34 -6.67
C GLU A 299 0.24 -3.25 -7.48
N ASP A 300 -0.46 -2.64 -8.45
CA ASP A 300 0.05 -1.50 -9.22
C ASP A 300 0.33 -0.30 -8.29
N PHE A 301 -0.55 -0.02 -7.32
CA PHE A 301 -0.33 1.03 -6.32
C PHE A 301 0.93 0.76 -5.48
N PHE A 302 1.11 -0.47 -5.00
CA PHE A 302 2.32 -0.85 -4.26
C PHE A 302 3.57 -0.82 -5.13
N LYS A 303 3.48 -1.18 -6.41
CA LYS A 303 4.59 -1.06 -7.34
C LYS A 303 5.06 0.39 -7.45
N VAL A 304 4.15 1.34 -7.64
CA VAL A 304 4.51 2.76 -7.64
C VAL A 304 5.17 3.19 -6.33
N ALA A 305 4.57 2.81 -5.19
CA ALA A 305 5.11 3.19 -3.89
C ALA A 305 6.52 2.61 -3.62
N LYS A 306 6.80 1.39 -4.09
CA LYS A 306 8.09 0.74 -3.90
C LYS A 306 9.14 1.21 -4.90
N ASP A 307 8.81 1.13 -6.19
CA ASP A 307 9.80 1.31 -7.25
C ASP A 307 10.10 2.79 -7.49
N ALA A 308 9.09 3.67 -7.29
CA ALA A 308 9.28 5.10 -7.49
C ALA A 308 9.59 5.89 -6.21
N PHE A 309 9.17 5.42 -5.02
CA PHE A 309 9.26 6.19 -3.78
C PHE A 309 9.86 5.43 -2.59
N GLY A 310 10.48 4.29 -2.84
CA GLY A 310 11.29 3.57 -1.86
C GLY A 310 10.51 2.90 -0.71
N LEU A 311 9.20 2.61 -0.86
CA LEU A 311 8.43 1.92 0.17
C LEU A 311 9.01 0.55 0.52
N GLY A 312 9.73 -0.09 -0.40
CA GLY A 312 10.28 -1.44 -0.22
C GLY A 312 11.36 -1.52 0.84
N GLU A 313 12.13 -0.45 1.03
CA GLU A 313 13.29 -0.41 1.90
C GLU A 313 13.61 1.02 2.34
N PHE A 314 13.90 1.21 3.63
CA PHE A 314 14.22 2.51 4.20
C PHE A 314 15.45 2.47 5.08
N HIS A 315 16.32 3.45 4.93
CA HIS A 315 17.36 3.78 5.90
C HIS A 315 16.74 4.41 7.15
N SER A 316 16.16 3.59 8.00
CA SER A 316 15.55 4.01 9.27
C SER A 316 15.38 2.79 10.17
N TYR A 317 15.69 2.96 11.44
CA TYR A 317 15.93 1.85 12.35
C TYR A 317 15.05 1.89 13.60
N THR A 318 14.06 2.76 13.66
CA THR A 318 13.07 2.79 14.73
C THR A 318 11.66 2.67 14.17
N VAL A 319 10.75 2.08 14.94
CA VAL A 319 9.33 1.94 14.58
C VAL A 319 8.72 3.29 14.21
N GLU A 320 9.01 4.32 15.00
CA GLU A 320 8.49 5.68 14.79
C GLU A 320 9.00 6.29 13.49
N SER A 321 10.30 6.22 13.22
CA SER A 321 10.91 6.78 12.02
C SER A 321 10.42 6.08 10.75
N MET A 322 10.42 4.73 10.78
CA MET A 322 9.90 3.91 9.68
C MET A 322 8.43 4.21 9.40
N SER A 323 7.60 4.21 10.44
CA SER A 323 6.16 4.46 10.27
C SER A 323 5.89 5.84 9.69
N ARG A 324 6.61 6.88 10.13
CA ARG A 324 6.50 8.24 9.55
C ARG A 324 6.82 8.23 8.07
N LYS A 325 7.94 7.61 7.67
CA LYS A 325 8.34 7.51 6.25
C LYS A 325 7.32 6.73 5.41
N ILE A 326 6.82 5.61 5.93
CA ILE A 326 5.77 4.81 5.27
C ILE A 326 4.52 5.66 5.03
N TYR A 327 4.02 6.36 6.05
CA TYR A 327 2.84 7.22 5.90
C TYR A 327 3.05 8.33 4.86
N LEU A 328 4.21 8.97 4.83
CA LEU A 328 4.52 10.03 3.86
C LEU A 328 4.72 9.49 2.44
N CYS A 329 5.37 8.34 2.29
CA CYS A 329 5.49 7.66 1.01
C CYS A 329 4.11 7.30 0.42
N LEU A 330 3.22 6.73 1.23
CA LEU A 330 1.86 6.40 0.79
C LEU A 330 1.01 7.64 0.53
N LEU A 331 1.23 8.74 1.26
CA LEU A 331 0.59 10.02 0.96
C LEU A 331 1.05 10.55 -0.40
N LEU A 332 2.35 10.57 -0.67
CA LEU A 332 2.90 11.00 -1.95
C LEU A 332 2.34 10.16 -3.10
N THR A 333 2.39 8.83 -2.98
CA THR A 333 1.82 7.90 -3.96
C THR A 333 0.35 8.21 -4.25
N ALA A 334 -0.45 8.38 -3.20
CA ALA A 334 -1.88 8.68 -3.33
C ALA A 334 -2.14 10.04 -3.99
N LEU A 335 -1.35 11.06 -3.66
CA LEU A 335 -1.47 12.39 -4.29
C LEU A 335 -1.14 12.35 -5.77
N ILE A 336 -0.15 11.54 -6.18
CA ILE A 336 0.21 11.32 -7.59
C ILE A 336 -0.93 10.61 -8.32
N VAL A 337 -1.49 9.56 -7.76
CA VAL A 337 -2.65 8.85 -8.31
C VAL A 337 -3.83 9.81 -8.51
N GLN A 338 -4.07 10.72 -7.57
CA GLN A 338 -5.12 11.75 -7.68
C GLN A 338 -4.87 12.76 -8.81
N GLN A 339 -3.63 12.92 -9.29
CA GLN A 339 -3.33 13.78 -10.44
C GLN A 339 -3.59 13.12 -11.79
N GLY A 340 -4.22 11.95 -11.82
CA GLY A 340 -4.71 11.32 -13.05
C GLY A 340 -4.01 10.03 -13.44
N TYR A 341 -3.01 9.57 -12.70
CA TYR A 341 -2.33 8.29 -12.95
C TYR A 341 -3.14 7.11 -12.37
N LYS A 342 -4.32 6.84 -12.96
CA LYS A 342 -5.30 5.88 -12.44
C LYS A 342 -5.36 4.56 -13.21
N THR A 343 -4.83 4.51 -14.42
CA THR A 343 -4.81 3.28 -15.22
C THR A 343 -3.57 2.46 -14.88
N LYS A 344 -3.69 1.13 -15.02
CA LYS A 344 -2.56 0.21 -14.81
C LYS A 344 -1.33 0.62 -15.61
N THR A 345 -1.52 0.94 -16.89
CA THR A 345 -0.42 1.36 -17.79
C THR A 345 0.22 2.68 -17.31
N GLN A 346 -0.57 3.65 -16.85
CA GLN A 346 -0.04 4.91 -16.32
C GLN A 346 0.76 4.69 -15.04
N LEU A 347 0.27 3.84 -14.13
CA LEU A 347 0.97 3.51 -12.89
C LEU A 347 2.26 2.74 -13.16
N GLN A 348 2.27 1.82 -14.10
CA GLN A 348 3.48 1.11 -14.51
C GLN A 348 4.53 2.07 -15.10
N ARG A 349 4.16 2.96 -16.01
CA ARG A 349 5.06 3.97 -16.56
C ARG A 349 5.62 4.91 -15.50
N LEU A 350 4.80 5.30 -14.52
CA LEU A 350 5.26 6.11 -13.40
C LEU A 350 6.28 5.34 -12.54
N ALA A 351 6.02 4.06 -12.25
CA ALA A 351 6.93 3.19 -11.49
C ALA A 351 8.27 2.97 -12.21
N GLU A 352 8.29 3.00 -13.54
CA GLU A 352 9.49 2.92 -14.37
C GLU A 352 10.22 4.27 -14.50
N GLY A 353 9.76 5.31 -13.80
CA GLY A 353 10.30 6.66 -13.90
C GLY A 353 9.89 7.42 -15.17
N ASN A 354 9.07 6.81 -16.02
CA ASN A 354 8.58 7.41 -17.26
C ASN A 354 7.29 8.19 -17.02
N ILE A 355 7.41 9.48 -16.71
CA ILE A 355 6.24 10.37 -16.56
C ILE A 355 5.81 10.84 -17.94
N VAL A 356 4.75 10.23 -18.47
CA VAL A 356 4.16 10.62 -19.75
C VAL A 356 3.07 11.65 -19.54
N GLN A 357 3.10 12.74 -20.32
CA GLN A 357 2.00 13.69 -20.38
C GLN A 357 0.72 12.98 -20.85
N ASN A 358 -0.40 13.26 -20.18
CA ASN A 358 -1.73 12.84 -20.64
C ASN A 358 -2.07 13.63 -21.93
N THR A 359 -1.64 13.14 -23.09
CA THR A 359 -2.27 13.53 -24.35
C THR A 359 -3.63 12.84 -24.41
N PRO A 360 -4.71 13.57 -24.67
CA PRO A 360 -6.03 12.95 -24.84
C PRO A 360 -5.92 11.96 -26.00
N VAL A 361 -6.29 10.69 -25.72
CA VAL A 361 -6.35 9.63 -26.74
C VAL A 361 -7.39 10.05 -27.75
N SER A 362 -6.98 10.53 -28.92
CA SER A 362 -7.85 10.69 -30.05
C SER A 362 -8.45 9.31 -30.38
N LYS A 363 -9.77 9.22 -30.40
CA LYS A 363 -10.51 8.02 -30.80
C LYS A 363 -10.06 7.63 -32.20
N LYS A 364 -9.18 6.62 -32.31
CA LYS A 364 -8.87 6.01 -33.60
C LYS A 364 -10.11 5.25 -34.05
N SER A 365 -10.69 5.74 -35.13
CA SER A 365 -11.74 5.07 -35.89
C SER A 365 -11.33 3.63 -36.22
N ASN A 366 -12.23 2.68 -35.96
CA ASN A 366 -12.12 1.30 -36.36
C ASN A 366 -11.99 1.22 -37.91
N LYS A 367 -10.78 0.95 -38.40
CA LYS A 367 -10.59 0.46 -39.77
C LYS A 367 -10.64 -1.07 -39.71
N THR A 368 -11.68 -1.59 -40.26
CA THR A 368 -11.92 -2.99 -40.66
C THR A 368 -10.66 -3.61 -41.28
N LYS A 369 -10.12 -4.66 -40.69
CA LYS A 369 -9.11 -5.50 -41.30
C LYS A 369 -9.79 -6.66 -42.00
N SER A 370 -9.69 -6.66 -43.33
CA SER A 370 -10.02 -7.77 -44.21
C SER A 370 -9.12 -8.98 -43.95
N ASN A 371 -9.74 -10.15 -43.98
CA ASN A 371 -9.11 -11.47 -43.90
C ASN A 371 -8.10 -11.68 -45.05
N ASN A 372 -6.90 -12.13 -44.70
CA ASN A 372 -6.09 -12.93 -45.60
C ASN A 372 -5.51 -14.11 -44.83
N LYS A 373 -6.10 -15.29 -45.07
CA LYS A 373 -5.52 -16.59 -44.75
C LYS A 373 -4.26 -16.79 -45.58
N LYS A 374 -3.17 -17.17 -44.97
CA LYS A 374 -2.08 -17.93 -45.58
C LYS A 374 -1.66 -19.04 -44.68
N ASP A 375 -1.82 -20.26 -45.19
CA ASP A 375 -1.31 -21.52 -44.63
C ASP A 375 0.18 -21.48 -44.41
N LYS A 376 0.66 -21.99 -43.27
CA LYS A 376 2.01 -22.52 -43.14
C LYS A 376 2.06 -23.73 -42.23
N LYS A 377 2.70 -24.71 -42.80
CA LYS A 377 3.03 -26.08 -42.42
C LYS A 377 3.55 -26.26 -41.00
N SER A 378 3.18 -27.43 -40.49
CA SER A 378 3.68 -28.15 -39.36
C SER A 378 5.20 -28.33 -39.35
N GLU A 379 5.88 -27.99 -38.24
CA GLU A 379 7.17 -28.55 -37.86
C GLU A 379 7.12 -28.98 -36.39
N THR A 380 7.53 -30.22 -36.18
CA THR A 380 7.57 -30.97 -34.93
C THR A 380 8.79 -30.52 -34.10
N PRO A 381 8.70 -30.27 -32.80
CA PRO A 381 9.90 -30.07 -31.97
C PRO A 381 10.47 -31.39 -31.48
N LEU A 382 11.78 -31.53 -31.66
CA LEU A 382 12.63 -32.59 -31.15
C LEU A 382 12.62 -32.65 -29.60
N LYS A 383 12.48 -33.88 -29.10
CA LYS A 383 12.67 -34.22 -27.68
C LYS A 383 14.18 -34.13 -27.34
N ILE A 384 14.52 -33.30 -26.35
CA ILE A 384 15.83 -33.34 -25.69
C ILE A 384 15.65 -33.99 -24.33
N GLY A 385 16.49 -35.02 -24.10
CA GLY A 385 16.40 -35.93 -22.97
C GLY A 385 16.70 -35.25 -21.62
N GLN A 386 15.97 -35.69 -20.63
CA GLN A 386 16.27 -35.43 -19.21
C GLN A 386 17.40 -36.34 -18.76
N GLN A 387 18.56 -35.77 -18.43
CA GLN A 387 19.56 -36.46 -17.60
C GLN A 387 19.20 -36.18 -16.10
N LYS A 388 18.91 -37.26 -15.40
CA LYS A 388 18.84 -37.28 -13.93
C LYS A 388 20.25 -37.15 -13.38
N LEU A 389 20.50 -36.11 -12.61
CA LEU A 389 21.64 -36.03 -11.69
C LEU A 389 21.16 -36.57 -10.33
N GLU A 390 21.69 -37.74 -9.98
CA GLU A 390 21.66 -38.31 -8.65
C GLU A 390 22.61 -37.50 -7.75
N ILE A 391 22.06 -36.93 -6.67
CA ILE A 391 22.85 -36.28 -5.62
C ILE A 391 22.87 -37.22 -4.42
N GLU A 392 24.01 -37.77 -4.12
CA GLU A 392 24.29 -38.53 -2.90
C GLU A 392 24.17 -37.63 -1.65
N PRO A 393 23.73 -38.16 -0.51
CA PRO A 393 23.63 -37.40 0.71
C PRO A 393 25.00 -37.30 1.41
N LYS A 394 25.49 -36.06 1.59
CA LYS A 394 26.66 -35.81 2.45
C LYS A 394 26.24 -35.76 3.93
N GLU A 395 27.05 -36.53 4.68
CA GLU A 395 26.95 -36.73 6.12
C GLU A 395 27.02 -35.46 6.96
N LYS A 396 26.32 -35.52 8.11
CA LYS A 396 26.39 -34.58 9.21
C LYS A 396 27.80 -34.54 9.81
N GLN A 397 28.42 -33.38 9.81
CA GLN A 397 29.51 -33.12 10.78
C GLN A 397 29.02 -32.03 11.76
N THR A 398 28.84 -32.49 12.98
CA THR A 398 28.71 -31.72 14.22
C THR A 398 30.06 -31.17 14.57
N THR A 399 30.22 -29.87 14.65
CA THR A 399 31.31 -29.29 15.43
C THR A 399 30.79 -28.04 16.15
N LEU A 400 30.49 -28.23 17.44
CA LEU A 400 30.42 -27.19 18.44
C LEU A 400 31.84 -26.65 18.65
N GLN A 401 32.05 -25.37 18.43
CA GLN A 401 33.14 -24.66 19.11
C GLN A 401 32.66 -23.31 19.61
N LYS A 402 32.80 -23.19 20.92
CA LYS A 402 32.69 -22.02 21.76
C LYS A 402 33.62 -20.90 21.29
N PHE A 403 33.13 -19.68 21.24
CA PHE A 403 33.98 -18.53 21.53
C PHE A 403 33.24 -17.58 22.46
N CYS A 404 33.83 -17.43 23.67
CA CYS A 404 33.56 -16.39 24.64
C CYS A 404 34.48 -15.19 24.36
N PHE A 405 33.95 -13.99 24.64
CA PHE A 405 34.61 -12.74 25.07
C PHE A 405 35.73 -12.12 24.20
N VAL A 406 35.58 -10.92 23.75
CA VAL A 406 35.83 -9.62 24.44
C VAL A 406 34.94 -8.55 23.85
#